data_19bb213bd960b053aac376283f9562d6
#
_entry.id   19bb213bd960b053aac376283f9562d6
#
_cell.length_a   1.000
_cell.length_b   1.000
_cell.length_c   1.000
_cell.angle_alpha   90.00
_cell.angle_beta   90.00
_cell.angle_gamma   90.00
#
_symmetry.space_group_name_H-M   'P 1'
#
loop_
_entity.id
_entity.type
_entity.pdbx_description
1 polymer ?
#
loop_
_entity_poly.entity_id
_entity_poly.type
_entity_poly.pdbx_seq_one_letter_code
_entity_poly.pdbx_strand_id
1 'polypeptide(L)'
;MRKAIIATLSVLIVLLFIACNTRVNYNKYLIAIDSLIVQQPDTALSMLEAFPTNSLQTQADSAYYGLLMTEARDKNYIIQTNDSLIQSALTYYNGTNDIEKRARAHYYSGCVYRDSQRRTESMTQYLIAKPLAEKAGERRLLSLIYLNIGYLYYSQNLNTQADSSYQLAQQIGIQLKDSVLQAEVLSRRGLIRMEKGEEFYPEAEKMMLKALAIVQKQSNIQLKENVFSSLCQLYNWMENGEKAIEFAKQNLGVQKDRTTCYKAFELLGSAYYLILQYDSARHYLQKSLFTTDYATKAGAYMYLADIAKEQGDLATSLEMERNYSAYLDSMQKSRQPDAIVCAEQGMPSNKQNIISKHTHYSIIRWVLSIPFFISCIR
;
A
#
# COMPACT_ATOMS: atom_id res chain seq x y z
N MET A 1 -25.48 39.74 46.56
CA MET A 1 -24.17 39.30 46.00
C MET A 1 -24.19 37.87 45.49
N ARG A 2 -24.51 36.82 46.23
CA ARG A 2 -24.49 35.42 45.77
C ARG A 2 -25.34 35.16 44.50
N LYS A 3 -26.54 35.71 44.40
CA LYS A 3 -27.41 35.54 43.22
C LYS A 3 -26.86 36.22 41.94
N ALA A 4 -26.15 37.33 42.08
CA ALA A 4 -25.51 38.02 40.95
C ALA A 4 -24.28 37.25 40.44
N ILE A 5 -23.50 36.65 41.34
CA ILE A 5 -22.33 35.83 40.99
C ILE A 5 -22.77 34.54 40.26
N ILE A 6 -23.87 33.92 40.72
CA ILE A 6 -24.41 32.72 40.01
C ILE A 6 -24.92 33.05 38.63
N ALA A 7 -25.58 34.19 38.48
CA ALA A 7 -26.08 34.65 37.15
C ALA A 7 -24.93 34.99 36.21
N THR A 8 -23.88 35.65 36.67
CA THR A 8 -22.69 35.91 35.83
C THR A 8 -21.93 34.64 35.49
N LEU A 9 -21.81 33.65 36.38
CA LEU A 9 -21.18 32.37 36.09
C LEU A 9 -21.98 31.55 35.08
N SER A 10 -23.32 31.54 35.16
CA SER A 10 -24.17 30.85 34.21
C SER A 10 -24.11 31.50 32.83
N VAL A 11 -24.05 32.82 32.72
CA VAL A 11 -23.86 33.53 31.44
C VAL A 11 -22.49 33.25 30.84
N LEU A 12 -21.44 33.19 31.68
CA LEU A 12 -20.09 32.86 31.22
C LEU A 12 -19.99 31.39 30.71
N ILE A 13 -20.66 30.46 31.38
CA ILE A 13 -20.75 29.06 30.96
C ILE A 13 -21.53 28.94 29.63
N VAL A 14 -22.65 29.66 29.46
CA VAL A 14 -23.40 29.68 28.21
C VAL A 14 -22.57 30.28 27.07
N LEU A 15 -21.84 31.37 27.32
CA LEU A 15 -20.91 31.98 26.35
C LEU A 15 -19.76 31.05 25.97
N LEU A 16 -19.24 30.26 26.90
CA LEU A 16 -18.23 29.22 26.64
C LEU A 16 -18.80 28.08 25.76
N PHE A 17 -20.05 27.66 25.99
CA PHE A 17 -20.72 26.67 25.15
C PHE A 17 -21.03 27.20 23.74
N ILE A 18 -21.36 28.49 23.57
CA ILE A 18 -21.58 29.11 22.26
C ILE A 18 -20.26 29.27 21.51
N ALA A 19 -19.16 29.61 22.18
CA ALA A 19 -17.84 29.73 21.58
C ALA A 19 -17.26 28.36 21.09
N CYS A 20 -17.68 27.25 21.71
CA CYS A 20 -17.22 25.89 21.31
C CYS A 20 -17.96 25.33 20.06
N ASN A 21 -18.98 26.01 19.54
CA ASN A 21 -19.79 25.47 18.44
C ASN A 21 -19.82 26.36 17.20
N THR A 22 -18.79 27.16 16.97
CA THR A 22 -18.64 27.89 15.72
C THR A 22 -18.29 26.90 14.61
N ARG A 23 -19.25 26.59 13.74
CA ARG A 23 -18.98 25.83 12.50
C ARG A 23 -17.91 26.59 11.71
N VAL A 24 -16.78 25.94 11.48
CA VAL A 24 -15.72 26.50 10.62
C VAL A 24 -16.31 26.71 9.23
N ASN A 25 -16.24 27.94 8.74
CA ASN A 25 -16.73 28.28 7.40
C ASN A 25 -15.55 28.14 6.43
N TYR A 26 -15.44 26.97 5.81
CA TYR A 26 -14.40 26.71 4.81
C TYR A 26 -14.68 27.43 3.48
N ASN A 27 -13.62 27.66 2.71
CA ASN A 27 -13.71 28.17 1.36
C ASN A 27 -14.66 27.30 0.51
N LYS A 28 -15.64 27.91 -0.13
CA LYS A 28 -16.70 27.22 -0.90
C LYS A 28 -16.14 26.38 -2.07
N TYR A 29 -15.05 26.83 -2.68
CA TYR A 29 -14.37 26.07 -3.74
C TYR A 29 -13.76 24.78 -3.21
N LEU A 30 -13.13 24.81 -2.04
CA LEU A 30 -12.59 23.61 -1.41
C LEU A 30 -13.69 22.60 -1.06
N ILE A 31 -14.84 23.08 -0.56
CA ILE A 31 -16.02 22.23 -0.30
C ILE A 31 -16.52 21.57 -1.60
N ALA A 32 -16.58 22.34 -2.69
CA ALA A 32 -17.01 21.81 -3.99
C ALA A 32 -16.02 20.73 -4.50
N ILE A 33 -14.70 20.98 -4.38
CA ILE A 33 -13.67 20.01 -4.77
C ILE A 33 -13.76 18.75 -3.92
N ASP A 34 -13.96 18.85 -2.60
CA ASP A 34 -14.12 17.70 -1.71
C ASP A 34 -15.27 16.78 -2.15
N SER A 35 -16.39 17.36 -2.58
CA SER A 35 -17.52 16.57 -3.07
C SER A 35 -17.22 15.77 -4.35
N LEU A 36 -16.22 16.17 -5.14
CA LEU A 36 -15.82 15.52 -6.39
C LEU A 36 -14.71 14.48 -6.18
N ILE A 37 -13.92 14.62 -5.11
CA ILE A 37 -12.62 13.92 -4.96
C ILE A 37 -12.73 12.39 -4.99
N VAL A 38 -13.85 11.82 -4.60
CA VAL A 38 -14.09 10.37 -4.61
C VAL A 38 -14.50 9.86 -6.00
N GLN A 39 -15.34 10.62 -6.71
CA GLN A 39 -15.94 10.19 -7.98
C GLN A 39 -15.13 10.63 -9.20
N GLN A 40 -14.46 11.76 -9.10
CA GLN A 40 -13.69 12.40 -10.17
C GLN A 40 -12.33 12.90 -9.65
N PRO A 41 -11.44 11.98 -9.21
CA PRO A 41 -10.17 12.38 -8.58
C PRO A 41 -9.27 13.20 -9.52
N ASP A 42 -9.24 12.89 -10.81
CA ASP A 42 -8.46 13.62 -11.82
C ASP A 42 -8.93 15.10 -11.92
N THR A 43 -10.25 15.30 -11.96
CA THR A 43 -10.87 16.64 -11.99
C THR A 43 -10.57 17.40 -10.70
N ALA A 44 -10.73 16.74 -9.54
CA ALA A 44 -10.46 17.33 -8.25
C ALA A 44 -8.99 17.77 -8.12
N LEU A 45 -8.05 16.92 -8.58
CA LEU A 45 -6.62 17.25 -8.59
C LEU A 45 -6.33 18.47 -9.48
N SER A 46 -6.85 18.49 -10.70
CA SER A 46 -6.66 19.62 -11.62
C SER A 46 -7.21 20.92 -11.05
N MET A 47 -8.37 20.87 -10.38
CA MET A 47 -8.96 22.04 -9.72
C MET A 47 -8.11 22.52 -8.52
N LEU A 48 -7.50 21.59 -7.75
CA LEU A 48 -6.63 21.94 -6.64
C LEU A 48 -5.29 22.53 -7.13
N GLU A 49 -4.73 22.02 -8.21
CA GLU A 49 -3.50 22.55 -8.81
C GLU A 49 -3.70 23.94 -9.41
N ALA A 50 -4.87 24.20 -9.97
CA ALA A 50 -5.24 25.51 -10.47
C ALA A 50 -5.69 26.48 -9.36
N PHE A 51 -5.87 26.02 -8.12
CA PHE A 51 -6.41 26.82 -7.03
C PHE A 51 -5.42 27.92 -6.61
N PRO A 52 -5.86 29.20 -6.54
CA PRO A 52 -4.98 30.30 -6.14
C PRO A 52 -4.69 30.23 -4.64
N THR A 53 -3.52 29.71 -4.26
CA THR A 53 -3.13 29.51 -2.85
C THR A 53 -3.06 30.82 -2.05
N ASN A 54 -2.90 31.97 -2.71
CA ASN A 54 -3.00 33.30 -2.08
C ASN A 54 -4.42 33.63 -1.60
N SER A 55 -5.46 32.90 -2.04
CA SER A 55 -6.83 33.03 -1.56
C SER A 55 -7.11 32.26 -0.27
N LEU A 56 -6.17 31.48 0.24
CA LEU A 56 -6.25 30.77 1.52
C LEU A 56 -6.09 31.78 2.67
N GLN A 57 -7.20 32.32 3.16
CA GLN A 57 -7.21 33.42 4.13
C GLN A 57 -7.08 32.92 5.58
N THR A 58 -7.44 31.68 5.85
CA THR A 58 -7.49 31.11 7.20
C THR A 58 -6.60 29.88 7.33
N GLN A 59 -6.19 29.58 8.56
CA GLN A 59 -5.50 28.32 8.85
C GLN A 59 -6.39 27.10 8.53
N ALA A 60 -7.70 27.24 8.69
CA ALA A 60 -8.68 26.21 8.34
C ALA A 60 -8.67 25.91 6.84
N ASP A 61 -8.67 26.94 5.99
CA ASP A 61 -8.62 26.78 4.54
C ASP A 61 -7.28 26.17 4.09
N SER A 62 -6.18 26.63 4.68
CA SER A 62 -4.85 26.08 4.38
C SER A 62 -4.74 24.60 4.77
N ALA A 63 -5.24 24.22 5.94
CA ALA A 63 -5.29 22.84 6.39
C ALA A 63 -6.20 21.98 5.50
N TYR A 64 -7.37 22.53 5.12
CA TYR A 64 -8.30 21.81 4.25
C TYR A 64 -7.75 21.62 2.85
N TYR A 65 -7.13 22.65 2.26
CA TYR A 65 -6.42 22.53 1.00
C TYR A 65 -5.31 21.46 1.05
N GLY A 66 -4.48 21.46 2.11
CA GLY A 66 -3.42 20.48 2.29
C GLY A 66 -3.95 19.05 2.38
N LEU A 67 -5.07 18.85 3.11
CA LEU A 67 -5.74 17.56 3.19
C LEU A 67 -6.26 17.10 1.82
N LEU A 68 -7.02 17.96 1.12
CA LEU A 68 -7.61 17.64 -0.17
C LEU A 68 -6.55 17.39 -1.24
N MET A 69 -5.47 18.17 -1.28
CA MET A 69 -4.37 18.00 -2.24
C MET A 69 -3.68 16.65 -2.01
N THR A 70 -3.42 16.29 -0.76
CA THR A 70 -2.81 14.99 -0.42
C THR A 70 -3.75 13.84 -0.80
N GLU A 71 -5.04 13.96 -0.51
CA GLU A 71 -6.06 12.98 -0.89
C GLU A 71 -6.18 12.84 -2.40
N ALA A 72 -6.28 13.95 -3.15
CA ALA A 72 -6.40 13.93 -4.59
C ALA A 72 -5.19 13.26 -5.26
N ARG A 73 -3.99 13.54 -4.78
CA ARG A 73 -2.76 12.89 -5.26
C ARG A 73 -2.75 11.38 -4.99
N ASP A 74 -3.11 10.94 -3.77
CA ASP A 74 -3.19 9.52 -3.43
C ASP A 74 -4.21 8.78 -4.33
N LYS A 75 -5.38 9.38 -4.56
CA LYS A 75 -6.41 8.80 -5.44
C LYS A 75 -6.03 8.77 -6.92
N ASN A 76 -5.10 9.63 -7.34
CA ASN A 76 -4.49 9.63 -8.67
C ASN A 76 -3.19 8.82 -8.74
N TYR A 77 -2.89 8.04 -7.69
CA TYR A 77 -1.70 7.19 -7.58
C TYR A 77 -0.36 7.94 -7.74
N ILE A 78 -0.34 9.22 -7.38
CA ILE A 78 0.88 10.04 -7.38
C ILE A 78 1.63 9.76 -6.08
N ILE A 79 2.86 9.26 -6.21
CA ILE A 79 3.75 8.98 -5.07
C ILE A 79 4.12 10.29 -4.38
N GLN A 80 3.90 10.34 -3.07
CA GLN A 80 4.12 11.52 -2.24
C GLN A 80 5.20 11.25 -1.20
N THR A 81 6.36 11.87 -1.36
CA THR A 81 7.48 11.74 -0.41
C THR A 81 7.67 12.97 0.48
N ASN A 82 6.99 14.07 0.19
CA ASN A 82 6.99 15.29 0.99
C ASN A 82 5.71 15.37 1.82
N ASP A 83 5.85 15.46 3.14
CA ASP A 83 4.75 15.47 4.11
C ASP A 83 4.27 16.87 4.54
N SER A 84 4.87 17.96 4.00
CA SER A 84 4.60 19.33 4.45
C SER A 84 3.11 19.71 4.39
N LEU A 85 2.42 19.34 3.31
CA LEU A 85 0.99 19.65 3.14
C LEU A 85 0.14 18.93 4.19
N ILE A 86 0.36 17.63 4.35
CA ILE A 86 -0.45 16.84 5.30
C ILE A 86 -0.11 17.16 6.75
N GLN A 87 1.14 17.57 7.06
CA GLN A 87 1.52 18.01 8.39
C GLN A 87 0.78 19.28 8.82
N SER A 88 0.58 20.22 7.90
CA SER A 88 -0.23 21.41 8.17
C SER A 88 -1.69 21.03 8.51
N ALA A 89 -2.26 20.08 7.78
CA ALA A 89 -3.59 19.55 8.05
C ALA A 89 -3.67 18.84 9.41
N LEU A 90 -2.70 17.95 9.72
CA LEU A 90 -2.62 17.26 11.01
C LEU A 90 -2.54 18.24 12.17
N THR A 91 -1.66 19.25 12.09
CA THR A 91 -1.48 20.25 13.13
C THR A 91 -2.78 20.98 13.42
N TYR A 92 -3.50 21.37 12.38
CA TYR A 92 -4.78 22.06 12.53
C TYR A 92 -5.88 21.13 13.09
N TYR A 93 -6.13 19.97 12.43
CA TYR A 93 -7.26 19.11 12.81
C TYR A 93 -7.10 18.42 14.15
N ASN A 94 -5.87 18.18 14.63
CA ASN A 94 -5.61 17.67 15.99
C ASN A 94 -6.07 18.65 17.08
N GLY A 95 -6.11 19.95 16.79
CA GLY A 95 -6.63 20.98 17.69
C GLY A 95 -8.15 21.24 17.57
N THR A 96 -8.86 20.46 16.73
CA THR A 96 -10.30 20.68 16.46
C THR A 96 -11.16 19.50 16.92
N ASN A 97 -12.48 19.72 16.97
CA ASN A 97 -13.49 18.68 17.19
C ASN A 97 -13.99 18.04 15.88
N ASP A 98 -13.42 18.38 14.72
CA ASP A 98 -13.75 17.77 13.42
C ASP A 98 -13.12 16.38 13.31
N ILE A 99 -13.83 15.40 13.87
CA ILE A 99 -13.32 14.00 13.97
C ILE A 99 -13.16 13.40 12.58
N GLU A 100 -14.03 13.72 11.63
CA GLU A 100 -13.97 13.21 10.25
C GLU A 100 -12.69 13.68 9.55
N LYS A 101 -12.47 15.00 9.47
CA LYS A 101 -11.25 15.51 8.81
C LYS A 101 -9.98 15.14 9.56
N ARG A 102 -10.03 14.99 10.89
CA ARG A 102 -8.93 14.46 11.68
C ARG A 102 -8.61 13.02 11.30
N ALA A 103 -9.63 12.16 11.15
CA ALA A 103 -9.43 10.77 10.69
C ALA A 103 -8.82 10.72 9.29
N ARG A 104 -9.32 11.54 8.35
CA ARG A 104 -8.78 11.65 6.98
C ARG A 104 -7.34 12.15 6.99
N ALA A 105 -7.01 13.18 7.79
CA ALA A 105 -5.66 13.71 7.88
C ALA A 105 -4.65 12.67 8.38
N HIS A 106 -4.99 11.91 9.42
CA HIS A 106 -4.14 10.80 9.89
C HIS A 106 -4.02 9.69 8.83
N TYR A 107 -5.11 9.32 8.16
CA TYR A 107 -5.07 8.30 7.11
C TYR A 107 -4.15 8.73 5.96
N TYR A 108 -4.31 9.93 5.42
CA TYR A 108 -3.48 10.40 4.31
C TYR A 108 -2.03 10.72 4.71
N SER A 109 -1.78 11.06 5.97
CA SER A 109 -0.42 11.09 6.51
C SER A 109 0.21 9.70 6.50
N GLY A 110 -0.56 8.67 6.87
CA GLY A 110 -0.14 7.28 6.74
C GLY A 110 0.21 6.89 5.30
N CYS A 111 -0.58 7.35 4.31
CA CYS A 111 -0.30 7.13 2.88
C CYS A 111 1.02 7.80 2.44
N VAL A 112 1.26 9.04 2.83
CA VAL A 112 2.52 9.77 2.53
C VAL A 112 3.72 9.06 3.17
N TYR A 113 3.59 8.57 4.40
CA TYR A 113 4.67 7.81 5.05
C TYR A 113 4.90 6.45 4.40
N ARG A 114 3.84 5.75 3.95
CA ARG A 114 3.94 4.54 3.14
C ARG A 114 4.75 4.79 1.86
N ASP A 115 4.43 5.84 1.14
CA ASP A 115 5.10 6.22 -0.10
C ASP A 115 6.57 6.60 0.12
N SER A 116 6.87 7.21 1.27
CA SER A 116 8.23 7.55 1.71
C SER A 116 8.99 6.37 2.32
N GLN A 117 8.44 5.16 2.31
CA GLN A 117 9.00 3.95 2.93
C GLN A 117 9.16 4.04 4.46
N ARG A 118 8.53 5.01 5.11
CA ARG A 118 8.50 5.22 6.57
C ARG A 118 7.40 4.36 7.18
N ARG A 119 7.59 3.04 7.15
CA ARG A 119 6.53 2.06 7.42
C ARG A 119 6.00 2.10 8.85
N THR A 120 6.86 2.33 9.84
CA THR A 120 6.47 2.43 11.26
C THR A 120 5.60 3.65 11.51
N GLU A 121 5.99 4.80 10.95
CA GLU A 121 5.18 6.02 11.05
C GLU A 121 3.86 5.88 10.30
N SER A 122 3.88 5.23 9.13
CA SER A 122 2.66 4.91 8.39
C SER A 122 1.70 4.07 9.22
N MET A 123 2.17 2.98 9.84
CA MET A 123 1.38 2.14 10.74
C MET A 123 0.80 2.96 11.89
N THR A 124 1.61 3.78 12.56
CA THR A 124 1.18 4.64 13.65
C THR A 124 0.04 5.56 13.24
N GLN A 125 0.14 6.19 12.06
CA GLN A 125 -0.91 7.09 11.57
C GLN A 125 -2.21 6.34 11.25
N TYR A 126 -2.15 5.15 10.63
CA TYR A 126 -3.34 4.33 10.40
C TYR A 126 -3.99 3.87 11.70
N LEU A 127 -3.20 3.51 12.72
CA LEU A 127 -3.73 3.12 14.03
C LEU A 127 -4.40 4.28 14.78
N ILE A 128 -3.95 5.52 14.58
CA ILE A 128 -4.63 6.72 15.11
C ILE A 128 -5.91 7.00 14.29
N ALA A 129 -5.85 6.87 12.96
CA ALA A 129 -6.99 7.11 12.09
C ALA A 129 -8.16 6.14 12.35
N LYS A 130 -7.86 4.87 12.69
CA LYS A 130 -8.84 3.80 12.84
C LYS A 130 -9.97 4.15 13.83
N PRO A 131 -9.71 4.42 15.14
CA PRO A 131 -10.77 4.76 16.09
C PRO A 131 -11.47 6.08 15.77
N LEU A 132 -10.79 7.01 15.10
CA LEU A 132 -11.40 8.26 14.65
C LEU A 132 -12.41 8.00 13.52
N ALA A 133 -12.07 7.17 12.54
CA ALA A 133 -12.97 6.77 11.47
C ALA A 133 -14.17 5.97 12.00
N GLU A 134 -13.96 5.07 12.96
CA GLU A 134 -15.03 4.36 13.66
C GLU A 134 -16.00 5.33 14.34
N LYS A 135 -15.46 6.29 15.11
CA LYS A 135 -16.25 7.29 15.83
C LYS A 135 -16.99 8.26 14.90
N ALA A 136 -16.40 8.60 13.75
CA ALA A 136 -17.03 9.45 12.73
C ALA A 136 -18.07 8.68 11.89
N GLY A 137 -18.14 7.35 11.96
CA GLY A 137 -18.99 6.53 11.11
C GLY A 137 -18.46 6.39 9.67
N GLU A 138 -17.21 6.77 9.42
CA GLU A 138 -16.57 6.77 8.11
C GLU A 138 -16.16 5.35 7.68
N ARG A 139 -17.14 4.51 7.36
CA ARG A 139 -16.94 3.09 7.08
C ARG A 139 -16.03 2.84 5.87
N ARG A 140 -16.14 3.67 4.82
CA ARG A 140 -15.27 3.53 3.65
C ARG A 140 -13.83 3.84 4.00
N LEU A 141 -13.59 4.91 4.76
CA LEU A 141 -12.26 5.25 5.26
C LEU A 141 -11.68 4.13 6.15
N LEU A 142 -12.52 3.57 7.04
CA LEU A 142 -12.13 2.45 7.90
C LEU A 142 -11.69 1.23 7.08
N SER A 143 -12.37 0.92 5.97
CA SER A 143 -11.97 -0.18 5.10
C SER A 143 -10.65 0.08 4.39
N LEU A 144 -10.39 1.32 3.96
CA LEU A 144 -9.11 1.71 3.36
C LEU A 144 -7.97 1.66 4.39
N ILE A 145 -8.24 2.01 5.66
CA ILE A 145 -7.29 1.86 6.76
C ILE A 145 -6.89 0.39 6.94
N TYR A 146 -7.87 -0.53 7.01
CA TYR A 146 -7.58 -1.97 7.11
C TYR A 146 -6.83 -2.50 5.89
N LEU A 147 -7.16 -2.04 4.69
CA LEU A 147 -6.47 -2.41 3.46
C LEU A 147 -4.98 -2.00 3.52
N ASN A 148 -4.69 -0.79 3.97
CA ASN A 148 -3.32 -0.30 4.05
C ASN A 148 -2.53 -0.91 5.22
N ILE A 149 -3.16 -1.18 6.36
CA ILE A 149 -2.56 -1.96 7.46
C ILE A 149 -2.20 -3.37 6.94
N GLY A 150 -3.11 -4.01 6.22
CA GLY A 150 -2.85 -5.30 5.57
C GLY A 150 -1.67 -5.26 4.60
N TYR A 151 -1.55 -4.19 3.81
CA TYR A 151 -0.39 -3.98 2.93
C TYR A 151 0.92 -3.83 3.71
N LEU A 152 0.93 -3.08 4.81
CA LEU A 152 2.11 -2.93 5.66
C LEU A 152 2.54 -4.29 6.24
N TYR A 153 1.60 -5.10 6.75
CA TYR A 153 1.90 -6.46 7.21
C TYR A 153 2.44 -7.35 6.10
N TYR A 154 1.79 -7.35 4.93
CA TYR A 154 2.22 -8.14 3.78
C TYR A 154 3.64 -7.79 3.35
N SER A 155 3.97 -6.49 3.29
CA SER A 155 5.31 -6.00 2.94
C SER A 155 6.42 -6.47 3.91
N GLN A 156 6.04 -6.93 5.10
CA GLN A 156 6.92 -7.46 6.15
C GLN A 156 6.86 -9.00 6.27
N ASN A 157 6.21 -9.70 5.33
CA ASN A 157 5.95 -11.15 5.38
C ASN A 157 5.08 -11.60 6.58
N LEU A 158 4.32 -10.70 7.17
CA LEU A 158 3.36 -10.98 8.25
C LEU A 158 2.02 -11.38 7.62
N ASN A 159 2.00 -12.47 6.84
CA ASN A 159 0.89 -12.85 5.96
C ASN A 159 -0.41 -13.18 6.72
N THR A 160 -0.32 -13.70 7.94
CA THR A 160 -1.49 -13.98 8.79
C THR A 160 -2.19 -12.69 9.23
N GLN A 161 -1.43 -11.69 9.70
CA GLN A 161 -1.95 -10.39 10.09
C GLN A 161 -2.48 -9.61 8.87
N ALA A 162 -1.78 -9.72 7.74
CA ALA A 162 -2.22 -9.14 6.47
C ALA A 162 -3.58 -9.70 6.05
N ASP A 163 -3.76 -11.04 6.02
CA ASP A 163 -5.03 -11.68 5.63
C ASP A 163 -6.16 -11.29 6.58
N SER A 164 -5.90 -11.22 7.90
CA SER A 164 -6.88 -10.78 8.89
C SER A 164 -7.35 -9.34 8.62
N SER A 165 -6.42 -8.44 8.35
CA SER A 165 -6.73 -7.03 8.02
C SER A 165 -7.50 -6.93 6.70
N TYR A 166 -7.12 -7.67 5.67
CA TYR A 166 -7.84 -7.72 4.40
C TYR A 166 -9.24 -8.32 4.54
N GLN A 167 -9.46 -9.31 5.43
CA GLN A 167 -10.79 -9.83 5.72
C GLN A 167 -11.71 -8.77 6.31
N LEU A 168 -11.21 -7.93 7.24
CA LEU A 168 -11.99 -6.82 7.80
C LEU A 168 -12.33 -5.79 6.72
N ALA A 169 -11.38 -5.42 5.87
CA ALA A 169 -11.63 -4.53 4.74
C ALA A 169 -12.70 -5.12 3.79
N GLN A 170 -12.62 -6.43 3.50
CA GLN A 170 -13.58 -7.13 2.64
C GLN A 170 -15.00 -7.12 3.21
N GLN A 171 -15.16 -7.40 4.51
CA GLN A 171 -16.47 -7.38 5.16
C GLN A 171 -17.14 -6.02 5.04
N ILE A 172 -16.39 -4.95 5.26
CA ILE A 172 -16.89 -3.58 5.10
C ILE A 172 -17.22 -3.30 3.62
N GLY A 173 -16.35 -3.68 2.68
CA GLY A 173 -16.55 -3.50 1.25
C GLY A 173 -17.81 -4.19 0.72
N ILE A 174 -18.13 -5.39 1.25
CA ILE A 174 -19.36 -6.12 0.91
C ILE A 174 -20.59 -5.34 1.42
N GLN A 175 -20.56 -4.87 2.67
CA GLN A 175 -21.66 -4.12 3.28
C GLN A 175 -21.92 -2.79 2.57
N LEU A 176 -20.86 -2.12 2.10
CA LEU A 176 -20.93 -0.87 1.32
C LEU A 176 -21.26 -1.10 -0.15
N LYS A 177 -21.27 -2.35 -0.63
CA LYS A 177 -21.35 -2.70 -2.05
C LYS A 177 -20.27 -2.03 -2.90
N ASP A 178 -19.10 -1.74 -2.29
CA ASP A 178 -17.94 -1.15 -2.97
C ASP A 178 -17.20 -2.24 -3.75
N SER A 179 -17.51 -2.35 -5.03
CA SER A 179 -16.94 -3.38 -5.90
C SER A 179 -15.43 -3.16 -6.17
N VAL A 180 -14.98 -1.90 -6.21
CA VAL A 180 -13.57 -1.54 -6.42
C VAL A 180 -12.73 -2.06 -5.25
N LEU A 181 -13.15 -1.76 -4.02
CA LEU A 181 -12.51 -2.26 -2.81
C LEU A 181 -12.51 -3.79 -2.75
N GLN A 182 -13.65 -4.42 -3.11
CA GLN A 182 -13.73 -5.88 -3.12
C GLN A 182 -12.73 -6.51 -4.10
N ALA A 183 -12.58 -5.94 -5.30
CA ALA A 183 -11.61 -6.42 -6.28
C ALA A 183 -10.16 -6.29 -5.79
N GLU A 184 -9.81 -5.16 -5.19
CA GLU A 184 -8.48 -4.94 -4.64
C GLU A 184 -8.16 -5.94 -3.52
N VAL A 185 -9.07 -6.11 -2.57
CA VAL A 185 -8.89 -7.07 -1.47
C VAL A 185 -8.79 -8.50 -1.98
N LEU A 186 -9.63 -8.91 -2.94
CA LEU A 186 -9.59 -10.25 -3.51
C LEU A 186 -8.24 -10.53 -4.19
N SER A 187 -7.69 -9.57 -4.95
CA SER A 187 -6.38 -9.71 -5.57
C SER A 187 -5.26 -9.88 -4.53
N ARG A 188 -5.24 -9.04 -3.49
CA ARG A 188 -4.23 -9.10 -2.43
C ARG A 188 -4.32 -10.38 -1.59
N ARG A 189 -5.52 -10.83 -1.26
CA ARG A 189 -5.72 -12.10 -0.57
C ARG A 189 -5.34 -13.30 -1.44
N GLY A 190 -5.58 -13.20 -2.76
CA GLY A 190 -5.10 -14.18 -3.72
C GLY A 190 -3.59 -14.34 -3.70
N LEU A 191 -2.82 -13.23 -3.63
CA LEU A 191 -1.36 -13.29 -3.48
C LEU A 191 -0.95 -14.01 -2.19
N ILE A 192 -1.60 -13.73 -1.06
CA ILE A 192 -1.31 -14.45 0.20
C ILE A 192 -1.61 -15.95 0.07
N ARG A 193 -2.70 -16.33 -0.63
CA ARG A 193 -3.00 -17.76 -0.87
C ARG A 193 -1.94 -18.41 -1.73
N MET A 194 -1.52 -17.76 -2.81
CA MET A 194 -0.46 -18.23 -3.69
C MET A 194 0.84 -18.50 -2.91
N GLU A 195 1.25 -17.60 -2.02
CA GLU A 195 2.47 -17.73 -1.22
C GLU A 195 2.42 -18.84 -0.15
N LYS A 196 1.24 -19.42 0.14
CA LYS A 196 1.10 -20.53 1.07
C LYS A 196 1.54 -21.87 0.50
N GLY A 197 1.54 -22.03 -0.84
CA GLY A 197 1.93 -23.24 -1.52
C GLY A 197 0.99 -23.65 -2.65
N GLU A 198 1.40 -24.65 -3.41
CA GLU A 198 0.71 -25.10 -4.63
C GLU A 198 -0.72 -25.55 -4.38
N GLU A 199 -0.99 -26.16 -3.24
CA GLU A 199 -2.34 -26.60 -2.86
C GLU A 199 -3.35 -25.46 -2.76
N PHE A 200 -2.88 -24.21 -2.61
CA PHE A 200 -3.73 -23.01 -2.54
C PHE A 200 -3.88 -22.27 -3.87
N TYR A 201 -3.16 -22.67 -4.93
CA TYR A 201 -3.26 -22.01 -6.24
C TYR A 201 -4.69 -21.98 -6.80
N PRO A 202 -5.52 -23.04 -6.70
CA PRO A 202 -6.91 -22.98 -7.18
C PRO A 202 -7.77 -21.94 -6.43
N GLU A 203 -7.54 -21.77 -5.11
CA GLU A 203 -8.22 -20.75 -4.31
C GLU A 203 -7.75 -19.34 -4.72
N ALA A 204 -6.44 -19.15 -4.90
CA ALA A 204 -5.84 -17.90 -5.37
C ALA A 204 -6.39 -17.50 -6.74
N GLU A 205 -6.40 -18.42 -7.71
CA GLU A 205 -6.94 -18.22 -9.06
C GLU A 205 -8.40 -17.77 -9.00
N LYS A 206 -9.22 -18.49 -8.24
CA LYS A 206 -10.65 -18.15 -8.07
C LYS A 206 -10.86 -16.73 -7.51
N MET A 207 -10.03 -16.32 -6.53
CA MET A 207 -10.09 -14.98 -5.97
C MET A 207 -9.68 -13.92 -6.99
N MET A 208 -8.57 -14.11 -7.68
CA MET A 208 -8.05 -13.17 -8.66
C MET A 208 -8.93 -13.06 -9.91
N LEU A 209 -9.52 -14.16 -10.38
CA LEU A 209 -10.49 -14.14 -11.50
C LEU A 209 -11.79 -13.42 -11.12
N LYS A 210 -12.26 -13.52 -9.86
CA LYS A 210 -13.37 -12.69 -9.37
C LYS A 210 -13.01 -11.21 -9.36
N ALA A 211 -11.79 -10.87 -8.93
CA ALA A 211 -11.30 -9.48 -9.01
C ALA A 211 -11.27 -9.01 -10.48
N LEU A 212 -10.77 -9.84 -11.40
CA LEU A 212 -10.74 -9.54 -12.83
C LEU A 212 -12.13 -9.24 -13.39
N ALA A 213 -13.13 -10.06 -13.09
CA ALA A 213 -14.50 -9.86 -13.56
C ALA A 213 -15.11 -8.53 -13.09
N ILE A 214 -14.67 -8.03 -11.93
CA ILE A 214 -15.10 -6.72 -11.42
C ILE A 214 -14.37 -5.60 -12.17
N VAL A 215 -13.02 -5.67 -12.28
CA VAL A 215 -12.23 -4.57 -12.84
C VAL A 215 -12.40 -4.40 -14.34
N GLN A 216 -12.79 -5.44 -15.07
CA GLN A 216 -13.09 -5.33 -16.50
C GLN A 216 -14.22 -4.32 -16.78
N LYS A 217 -15.14 -4.15 -15.83
CA LYS A 217 -16.28 -3.21 -15.92
C LYS A 217 -15.95 -1.81 -15.39
N GLN A 218 -14.74 -1.58 -14.89
CA GLN A 218 -14.31 -0.33 -14.29
C GLN A 218 -13.37 0.44 -15.23
N SER A 219 -13.30 1.75 -15.04
CA SER A 219 -12.31 2.61 -15.73
C SER A 219 -10.97 2.74 -14.98
N ASN A 220 -10.88 2.19 -13.76
CA ASN A 220 -9.69 2.31 -12.91
C ASN A 220 -8.51 1.49 -13.48
N ILE A 221 -7.59 2.19 -14.13
CA ILE A 221 -6.42 1.59 -14.80
C ILE A 221 -5.50 0.92 -13.78
N GLN A 222 -5.17 1.59 -12.68
CA GLN A 222 -4.25 1.07 -11.67
C GLN A 222 -4.76 -0.23 -11.03
N LEU A 223 -6.06 -0.30 -10.76
CA LEU A 223 -6.65 -1.53 -10.24
C LEU A 223 -6.58 -2.68 -11.26
N LYS A 224 -6.78 -2.38 -12.57
CA LYS A 224 -6.58 -3.36 -13.64
C LYS A 224 -5.15 -3.87 -13.68
N GLU A 225 -4.17 -2.95 -13.64
CA GLU A 225 -2.75 -3.29 -13.59
C GLU A 225 -2.41 -4.22 -12.42
N ASN A 226 -2.91 -3.90 -11.22
CA ASN A 226 -2.68 -4.71 -10.02
C ASN A 226 -3.25 -6.14 -10.18
N VAL A 227 -4.47 -6.27 -10.71
CA VAL A 227 -5.11 -7.57 -10.91
C VAL A 227 -4.40 -8.37 -12.01
N PHE A 228 -4.04 -7.75 -13.14
CA PHE A 228 -3.28 -8.41 -14.21
C PHE A 228 -1.90 -8.86 -13.72
N SER A 229 -1.19 -8.02 -12.96
CA SER A 229 0.09 -8.40 -12.35
C SER A 229 -0.04 -9.60 -11.41
N SER A 230 -1.08 -9.63 -10.57
CA SER A 230 -1.32 -10.73 -9.64
C SER A 230 -1.64 -12.04 -10.38
N LEU A 231 -2.45 -11.98 -11.44
CA LEU A 231 -2.75 -13.16 -12.27
C LEU A 231 -1.52 -13.64 -13.03
N CYS A 232 -0.74 -12.73 -13.62
CA CYS A 232 0.50 -13.07 -14.28
C CYS A 232 1.48 -13.77 -13.33
N GLN A 233 1.64 -13.22 -12.12
CA GLN A 233 2.49 -13.83 -11.09
C GLN A 233 2.00 -15.22 -10.69
N LEU A 234 0.70 -15.39 -10.49
CA LEU A 234 0.12 -16.69 -10.16
C LEU A 234 0.40 -17.72 -11.28
N TYR A 235 0.15 -17.37 -12.55
CA TYR A 235 0.40 -18.30 -13.65
C TYR A 235 1.88 -18.57 -13.90
N ASN A 236 2.77 -17.62 -13.57
CA ASN A 236 4.21 -17.90 -13.52
C ASN A 236 4.54 -18.96 -12.45
N TRP A 237 3.94 -18.88 -11.26
CA TRP A 237 4.14 -19.88 -10.20
C TRP A 237 3.49 -21.23 -10.51
N MET A 238 2.42 -21.23 -11.30
CA MET A 238 1.79 -22.46 -11.83
C MET A 238 2.51 -23.02 -13.06
N GLU A 239 3.64 -22.43 -13.45
CA GLU A 239 4.43 -22.79 -14.67
C GLU A 239 3.60 -22.72 -15.95
N ASN A 240 2.52 -21.97 -15.97
CA ASN A 240 1.68 -21.73 -17.15
C ASN A 240 2.11 -20.47 -17.89
N GLY A 241 3.22 -20.57 -18.63
CA GLY A 241 3.82 -19.42 -19.31
C GLY A 241 2.90 -18.76 -20.35
N GLU A 242 2.02 -19.53 -21.03
CA GLU A 242 1.10 -18.97 -22.02
C GLU A 242 0.09 -18.01 -21.39
N LYS A 243 -0.59 -18.43 -20.30
CA LYS A 243 -1.51 -17.57 -19.56
C LYS A 243 -0.78 -16.40 -18.90
N ALA A 244 0.41 -16.63 -18.37
CA ALA A 244 1.23 -15.57 -17.79
C ALA A 244 1.56 -14.48 -18.81
N ILE A 245 1.95 -14.86 -20.05
CA ILE A 245 2.19 -13.92 -21.16
C ILE A 245 0.91 -13.16 -21.52
N GLU A 246 -0.23 -13.84 -21.57
CA GLU A 246 -1.52 -13.20 -21.85
C GLU A 246 -1.79 -12.06 -20.86
N PHE A 247 -1.72 -12.32 -19.56
CA PHE A 247 -1.97 -11.31 -18.53
C PHE A 247 -0.90 -10.24 -18.45
N ALA A 248 0.37 -10.58 -18.67
CA ALA A 248 1.44 -9.58 -18.74
C ALA A 248 1.25 -8.61 -19.93
N LYS A 249 0.81 -9.11 -21.09
CA LYS A 249 0.49 -8.26 -22.25
C LYS A 249 -0.75 -7.38 -21.99
N GLN A 250 -1.78 -7.92 -21.32
CA GLN A 250 -2.94 -7.13 -20.92
C GLN A 250 -2.54 -6.02 -19.94
N ASN A 251 -1.65 -6.31 -18.97
CA ASN A 251 -1.09 -5.32 -18.07
C ASN A 251 -0.40 -4.18 -18.85
N LEU A 252 0.55 -4.50 -19.73
CA LEU A 252 1.23 -3.51 -20.57
C LEU A 252 0.26 -2.75 -21.50
N GLY A 253 -0.86 -3.37 -21.87
CA GLY A 253 -1.87 -2.77 -22.75
C GLY A 253 -2.69 -1.66 -22.08
N VAL A 254 -2.87 -1.70 -20.76
CA VAL A 254 -3.67 -0.70 -20.02
C VAL A 254 -2.82 0.47 -19.53
N GLN A 255 -1.49 0.35 -19.49
CA GLN A 255 -0.61 1.38 -18.98
C GLN A 255 -0.45 2.54 -19.96
N LYS A 256 -0.57 3.78 -19.46
CA LYS A 256 -0.41 5.01 -20.25
C LYS A 256 1.05 5.23 -20.65
N ASP A 257 1.98 5.01 -19.73
CA ASP A 257 3.41 5.09 -19.96
C ASP A 257 4.02 3.68 -19.87
N ARG A 258 4.48 3.19 -21.01
CA ARG A 258 5.11 1.87 -21.11
C ARG A 258 6.61 1.89 -20.83
N THR A 259 7.21 3.05 -20.62
CA THR A 259 8.65 3.17 -20.42
C THR A 259 9.06 2.80 -18.98
N THR A 260 8.14 2.92 -18.02
CA THR A 260 8.36 2.69 -16.59
C THR A 260 7.67 1.44 -16.05
N CYS A 261 7.20 0.55 -16.94
CA CYS A 261 6.48 -0.67 -16.58
C CYS A 261 7.39 -1.81 -16.11
N TYR A 262 8.37 -1.52 -15.27
CA TYR A 262 9.44 -2.45 -14.92
C TYR A 262 8.95 -3.77 -14.33
N LYS A 263 7.95 -3.76 -13.44
CA LYS A 263 7.38 -4.99 -12.87
C LYS A 263 6.67 -5.82 -13.94
N ALA A 264 5.94 -5.18 -14.86
CA ALA A 264 5.29 -5.89 -15.95
C ALA A 264 6.32 -6.50 -16.93
N PHE A 265 7.45 -5.81 -17.15
CA PHE A 265 8.55 -6.39 -17.94
C PHE A 265 9.18 -7.59 -17.26
N GLU A 266 9.42 -7.55 -15.97
CA GLU A 266 9.94 -8.69 -15.20
C GLU A 266 9.00 -9.89 -15.30
N LEU A 267 7.69 -9.69 -15.06
CA LEU A 267 6.68 -10.73 -15.16
C LEU A 267 6.54 -11.29 -16.58
N LEU A 268 6.64 -10.46 -17.60
CA LEU A 268 6.61 -10.92 -19.00
C LEU A 268 7.89 -11.69 -19.36
N GLY A 269 9.03 -11.23 -18.88
CA GLY A 269 10.30 -11.91 -19.09
C GLY A 269 10.35 -13.29 -18.44
N SER A 270 9.86 -13.42 -17.21
CA SER A 270 9.73 -14.71 -16.52
C SER A 270 8.76 -15.65 -17.24
N ALA A 271 7.66 -15.12 -17.77
CA ALA A 271 6.70 -15.92 -18.55
C ALA A 271 7.30 -16.44 -19.87
N TYR A 272 8.10 -15.63 -20.58
CA TYR A 272 8.82 -16.09 -21.75
C TYR A 272 9.89 -17.13 -21.45
N TYR A 273 10.54 -17.03 -20.27
CA TYR A 273 11.48 -18.08 -19.80
C TYR A 273 10.78 -19.43 -19.66
N LEU A 274 9.58 -19.49 -19.09
CA LEU A 274 8.81 -20.72 -18.91
C LEU A 274 8.47 -21.45 -20.22
N ILE A 275 8.34 -20.69 -21.31
CA ILE A 275 8.10 -21.28 -22.66
C ILE A 275 9.38 -21.37 -23.49
N LEU A 276 10.55 -21.28 -22.85
CA LEU A 276 11.88 -21.45 -23.44
C LEU A 276 12.24 -20.42 -24.54
N GLN A 277 11.54 -19.28 -24.57
CA GLN A 277 11.84 -18.16 -25.46
C GLN A 277 12.88 -17.22 -24.83
N TYR A 278 14.12 -17.72 -24.70
CA TYR A 278 15.19 -17.07 -23.93
C TYR A 278 15.58 -15.67 -24.44
N ASP A 279 15.53 -15.43 -25.75
CA ASP A 279 15.84 -14.09 -26.28
C ASP A 279 14.79 -13.05 -25.90
N SER A 280 13.50 -13.42 -25.98
CA SER A 280 12.40 -12.58 -25.53
C SER A 280 12.46 -12.38 -24.01
N ALA A 281 12.73 -13.44 -23.25
CA ALA A 281 12.87 -13.40 -21.81
C ALA A 281 13.97 -12.41 -21.42
N ARG A 282 15.18 -12.57 -21.97
CA ARG A 282 16.32 -11.68 -21.71
C ARG A 282 16.00 -10.22 -22.01
N HIS A 283 15.39 -9.96 -23.17
CA HIS A 283 15.02 -8.60 -23.56
C HIS A 283 14.13 -7.88 -22.54
N TYR A 284 13.08 -8.55 -22.04
CA TYR A 284 12.17 -7.96 -21.07
C TYR A 284 12.77 -7.89 -19.66
N LEU A 285 13.50 -8.92 -19.23
CA LEU A 285 14.20 -8.93 -17.94
C LEU A 285 15.25 -7.81 -17.86
N GLN A 286 16.03 -7.57 -18.91
CA GLN A 286 16.98 -6.46 -18.94
C GLN A 286 16.28 -5.10 -18.85
N LYS A 287 15.14 -4.92 -19.50
CA LYS A 287 14.33 -3.70 -19.37
C LYS A 287 13.82 -3.49 -17.93
N SER A 288 13.50 -4.55 -17.22
CA SER A 288 13.02 -4.45 -15.85
C SER A 288 14.10 -4.00 -14.85
N LEU A 289 15.39 -4.15 -15.15
CA LEU A 289 16.50 -3.76 -14.26
C LEU A 289 16.64 -2.24 -14.04
N PHE A 290 15.99 -1.41 -14.86
CA PHE A 290 16.02 0.05 -14.69
C PHE A 290 15.16 0.54 -13.51
N THR A 291 14.42 -0.36 -12.84
CA THR A 291 13.65 -0.04 -11.63
C THR A 291 14.53 0.29 -10.43
N THR A 292 13.95 0.96 -9.43
CA THR A 292 14.52 1.08 -8.08
C THR A 292 14.02 0.02 -7.11
N ASP A 293 13.02 -0.79 -7.51
CA ASP A 293 12.43 -1.85 -6.69
C ASP A 293 13.34 -3.07 -6.62
N TYR A 294 13.77 -3.40 -5.41
CA TYR A 294 14.69 -4.53 -5.15
C TYR A 294 14.07 -5.89 -5.49
N ALA A 295 12.76 -6.07 -5.26
CA ALA A 295 12.10 -7.34 -5.55
C ALA A 295 12.05 -7.62 -7.06
N THR A 296 11.72 -6.61 -7.86
CA THR A 296 11.73 -6.70 -9.33
C THR A 296 13.13 -6.98 -9.86
N LYS A 297 14.16 -6.30 -9.32
CA LYS A 297 15.56 -6.58 -9.71
C LYS A 297 15.98 -8.00 -9.35
N ALA A 298 15.68 -8.45 -8.14
CA ALA A 298 15.99 -9.81 -7.71
C ALA A 298 15.33 -10.84 -8.65
N GLY A 299 14.04 -10.71 -8.94
CA GLY A 299 13.35 -11.59 -9.88
C GLY A 299 14.01 -11.61 -11.27
N ALA A 300 14.35 -10.44 -11.80
CA ALA A 300 14.99 -10.32 -13.11
C ALA A 300 16.37 -11.01 -13.13
N TYR A 301 17.21 -10.79 -12.13
CA TYR A 301 18.53 -11.41 -12.06
C TYR A 301 18.47 -12.91 -11.87
N MET A 302 17.48 -13.44 -11.13
CA MET A 302 17.26 -14.87 -10.97
C MET A 302 17.04 -15.54 -12.34
N TYR A 303 16.08 -15.06 -13.12
CA TYR A 303 15.79 -15.62 -14.43
C TYR A 303 16.91 -15.38 -15.45
N LEU A 304 17.64 -14.26 -15.37
CA LEU A 304 18.82 -14.04 -16.23
C LEU A 304 19.95 -15.02 -15.91
N ALA A 305 20.13 -15.36 -14.63
CA ALA A 305 21.09 -16.40 -14.22
C ALA A 305 20.72 -17.77 -14.77
N ASP A 306 19.43 -18.14 -14.66
CA ASP A 306 18.93 -19.41 -15.19
C ASP A 306 19.09 -19.49 -16.72
N ILE A 307 18.74 -18.43 -17.45
CA ILE A 307 18.94 -18.37 -18.91
C ILE A 307 20.42 -18.57 -19.28
N ALA A 308 21.34 -17.90 -18.60
CA ALA A 308 22.76 -18.02 -18.87
C ALA A 308 23.25 -19.45 -18.58
N LYS A 309 22.76 -20.06 -17.50
CA LYS A 309 23.07 -21.45 -17.14
C LYS A 309 22.59 -22.45 -18.19
N GLU A 310 21.34 -22.32 -18.66
CA GLU A 310 20.79 -23.17 -19.72
C GLU A 310 21.55 -23.04 -21.06
N GLN A 311 22.15 -21.89 -21.31
CA GLN A 311 23.00 -21.64 -22.49
C GLN A 311 24.47 -22.03 -22.30
N GLY A 312 24.85 -22.54 -21.13
CA GLY A 312 26.22 -22.95 -20.80
C GLY A 312 27.18 -21.81 -20.46
N ASP A 313 26.69 -20.57 -20.37
CA ASP A 313 27.49 -19.41 -19.95
C ASP A 313 27.53 -19.30 -18.41
N LEU A 314 28.34 -20.14 -17.83
CA LEU A 314 28.48 -20.24 -16.36
C LEU A 314 29.06 -18.97 -15.74
N ALA A 315 29.90 -18.24 -16.47
CA ALA A 315 30.48 -16.99 -15.96
C ALA A 315 29.39 -15.91 -15.77
N THR A 316 28.58 -15.69 -16.78
CA THR A 316 27.42 -14.78 -16.71
C THR A 316 26.41 -15.26 -15.68
N SER A 317 26.11 -16.57 -15.62
CA SER A 317 25.18 -17.11 -14.62
C SER A 317 25.64 -16.77 -13.21
N LEU A 318 26.92 -16.99 -12.87
CA LEU A 318 27.46 -16.70 -11.54
C LEU A 318 27.40 -15.19 -11.20
N GLU A 319 27.64 -14.33 -12.18
CA GLU A 319 27.51 -12.86 -11.99
C GLU A 319 26.05 -12.48 -11.68
N MET A 320 25.08 -13.02 -12.43
CA MET A 320 23.66 -12.76 -12.21
C MET A 320 23.18 -13.30 -10.86
N GLU A 321 23.65 -14.49 -10.43
CA GLU A 321 23.36 -15.05 -9.11
C GLU A 321 23.89 -14.18 -7.96
N ARG A 322 25.07 -13.58 -8.12
CA ARG A 322 25.60 -12.62 -7.13
C ARG A 322 24.72 -11.37 -7.01
N ASN A 323 24.27 -10.83 -8.15
CA ASN A 323 23.36 -9.70 -8.16
C ASN A 323 22.02 -10.05 -7.52
N TYR A 324 21.44 -11.21 -7.86
CA TYR A 324 20.24 -11.74 -7.22
C TYR A 324 20.37 -11.79 -5.70
N SER A 325 21.44 -12.41 -5.19
CA SER A 325 21.70 -12.51 -3.75
C SER A 325 21.85 -11.16 -3.08
N ALA A 326 22.52 -10.19 -3.72
CA ALA A 326 22.69 -8.83 -3.20
C ALA A 326 21.35 -8.07 -3.08
N TYR A 327 20.45 -8.23 -4.06
CA TYR A 327 19.13 -7.60 -4.01
C TYR A 327 18.18 -8.28 -3.04
N LEU A 328 18.27 -9.61 -2.86
CA LEU A 328 17.53 -10.31 -1.80
C LEU A 328 17.98 -9.85 -0.41
N ASP A 329 19.26 -9.70 -0.16
CA ASP A 329 19.80 -9.20 1.10
C ASP A 329 19.34 -7.76 1.36
N SER A 330 19.36 -6.90 0.35
CA SER A 330 18.84 -5.54 0.43
C SER A 330 17.35 -5.50 0.77
N MET A 331 16.56 -6.40 0.17
CA MET A 331 15.14 -6.53 0.46
C MET A 331 14.89 -7.01 1.91
N GLN A 332 15.66 -8.00 2.38
CA GLN A 332 15.56 -8.46 3.77
C GLN A 332 15.94 -7.37 4.78
N LYS A 333 17.03 -6.63 4.54
CA LYS A 333 17.47 -5.52 5.38
C LYS A 333 16.44 -4.38 5.44
N SER A 334 15.65 -4.21 4.39
CA SER A 334 14.59 -3.20 4.36
C SER A 334 13.34 -3.59 5.17
N ARG A 335 13.21 -4.86 5.57
CA ARG A 335 12.08 -5.36 6.37
C ARG A 335 12.33 -5.10 7.85
N GLN A 336 11.29 -4.65 8.55
CA GLN A 336 11.30 -4.35 9.97
C GLN A 336 10.00 -4.85 10.62
N PRO A 337 9.74 -6.18 10.60
CA PRO A 337 8.48 -6.74 11.10
C PRO A 337 8.24 -6.41 12.57
N ASP A 338 9.27 -6.48 13.40
CA ASP A 338 9.17 -6.18 14.83
C ASP A 338 8.76 -4.72 15.09
N ALA A 339 9.28 -3.77 14.28
CA ALA A 339 8.91 -2.36 14.41
C ALA A 339 7.42 -2.12 14.08
N ILE A 340 6.89 -2.83 13.09
CA ILE A 340 5.47 -2.76 12.71
C ILE A 340 4.58 -3.36 13.83
N VAL A 341 4.95 -4.52 14.38
CA VAL A 341 4.23 -5.15 15.49
C VAL A 341 4.30 -4.29 16.76
N CYS A 342 5.46 -3.71 17.07
CA CYS A 342 5.61 -2.80 18.21
C CYS A 342 4.77 -1.52 18.04
N ALA A 343 4.67 -0.97 16.84
CA ALA A 343 3.81 0.17 16.58
C ALA A 343 2.34 -0.16 16.85
N GLU A 344 1.88 -1.35 16.46
CA GLU A 344 0.52 -1.82 16.74
C GLU A 344 0.25 -1.95 18.24
N GLN A 345 1.22 -2.45 19.01
CA GLN A 345 1.10 -2.64 20.46
C GLN A 345 1.26 -1.34 21.27
N GLY A 346 1.47 -0.21 20.60
CA GLY A 346 1.67 1.10 21.26
C GLY A 346 2.94 1.16 22.12
N MET A 347 3.93 0.32 21.86
CA MET A 347 5.18 0.28 22.63
C MET A 347 6.12 1.42 22.26
N PRO A 348 6.77 2.09 23.23
CA PRO A 348 7.78 3.12 22.95
C PRO A 348 8.94 2.55 22.12
N SER A 349 9.47 3.36 21.20
CA SER A 349 10.55 3.00 20.28
C SER A 349 11.82 2.43 20.94
N ASN A 350 12.07 2.73 22.23
CA ASN A 350 13.20 2.20 22.99
C ASN A 350 13.13 0.68 23.24
N LYS A 351 11.94 0.06 23.18
CA LYS A 351 11.79 -1.41 23.26
C LYS A 351 11.97 -2.11 21.93
N GLN A 352 11.87 -1.40 20.81
CA GLN A 352 12.02 -1.95 19.47
C GLN A 352 13.41 -2.59 19.27
N ASN A 353 14.48 -1.96 19.80
CA ASN A 353 15.85 -2.46 19.72
C ASN A 353 16.11 -3.72 20.56
N ILE A 354 15.30 -3.99 21.59
CA ILE A 354 15.45 -5.18 22.45
C ILE A 354 14.78 -6.38 21.78
N ILE A 355 13.60 -6.19 21.20
CA ILE A 355 12.83 -7.25 20.54
C ILE A 355 13.54 -7.70 19.26
N SER A 356 14.06 -6.77 18.44
CA SER A 356 14.79 -7.11 17.21
C SER A 356 16.07 -7.93 17.49
N LYS A 357 16.74 -7.70 18.61
CA LYS A 357 17.89 -8.52 19.04
C LYS A 357 17.47 -9.93 19.46
N HIS A 358 16.32 -10.08 20.13
CA HIS A 358 15.84 -11.39 20.57
C HIS A 358 15.31 -12.25 19.40
N THR A 359 14.63 -11.68 18.44
CA THR A 359 14.17 -12.39 17.24
C THR A 359 15.34 -12.80 16.33
N HIS A 360 16.37 -11.96 16.22
CA HIS A 360 17.60 -12.34 15.48
C HIS A 360 18.30 -13.55 16.12
N TYR A 361 18.36 -13.63 17.46
CA TYR A 361 18.93 -14.78 18.18
C TYR A 361 18.06 -16.05 18.05
N SER A 362 16.75 -15.94 18.01
CA SER A 362 15.85 -17.09 17.84
C SER A 362 15.87 -17.66 16.42
N ILE A 363 15.97 -16.81 15.38
CA ILE A 363 16.10 -17.23 13.98
C ILE A 363 17.45 -17.93 13.76
N ILE A 364 18.56 -17.39 14.28
CA ILE A 364 19.88 -18.02 14.19
C ILE A 364 19.86 -19.38 14.90
N ARG A 365 19.18 -19.52 16.03
CA ARG A 365 19.06 -20.78 16.76
C ARG A 365 18.19 -21.80 16.01
N TRP A 366 17.18 -21.35 15.25
CA TRP A 366 16.32 -22.21 14.41
C TRP A 366 17.07 -22.71 13.17
N VAL A 367 17.83 -21.84 12.50
CA VAL A 367 18.65 -22.18 11.33
C VAL A 367 19.79 -23.13 11.70
N LEU A 368 20.35 -23.03 12.91
CA LEU A 368 21.41 -23.93 13.41
C LEU A 368 20.88 -25.26 13.97
N SER A 369 19.55 -25.41 14.14
CA SER A 369 18.93 -26.66 14.60
C SER A 369 18.37 -27.55 13.49
N ILE A 370 18.53 -27.18 12.23
CA ILE A 370 18.21 -28.05 11.10
C ILE A 370 19.38 -29.04 10.95
N PRO A 371 19.20 -30.33 11.25
CA PRO A 371 20.27 -31.32 11.04
C PRO A 371 20.54 -31.46 9.55
N PHE A 372 21.80 -31.35 9.17
CA PHE A 372 22.32 -31.76 7.89
C PHE A 372 21.93 -33.21 7.61
N PHE A 373 20.87 -33.43 6.85
CA PHE A 373 20.66 -34.69 6.16
C PHE A 373 21.20 -34.54 4.74
N ILE A 374 22.54 -34.65 4.63
CA ILE A 374 23.15 -35.12 3.41
C ILE A 374 23.16 -36.65 3.55
N SER A 375 22.28 -37.33 2.87
CA SER A 375 22.35 -38.75 2.66
C SER A 375 22.35 -39.00 1.17
N CYS A 376 23.51 -39.49 0.71
CA CYS A 376 23.76 -40.16 -0.56
C CYS A 376 22.56 -41.00 -1.02
N ILE A 377 22.13 -40.81 -2.28
CA ILE A 377 21.61 -41.92 -3.08
C ILE A 377 22.29 -41.85 -4.44
N ARG A 378 22.84 -43.00 -4.79
CA ARG A 378 23.49 -43.40 -6.05
C ARG A 378 22.53 -43.26 -7.23
#